data_5547647a3a417ad656587f2f493254b0
#
_entry.id   5547647a3a417ad656587f2f493254b0
#
_cell.length_a   1.000
_cell.length_b   1.000
_cell.length_c   1.000
_cell.angle_alpha   90.00
_cell.angle_beta   90.00
_cell.angle_gamma   90.00
#
_symmetry.space_group_name_H-M   'P 1'
#
loop_
_entity.id
_entity.type
_entity.pdbx_description
1 polymer ?
#
loop_
_entity_poly.entity_id
_entity_poly.type
_entity_poly.pdbx_seq_one_letter_code
_entity_poly.pdbx_strand_id
1 'polypeptide(L)'
;LGITTRFIRSKDGSQFLTATIGETQYFSSRDVVLPGELPSDDGASDYVAELGMNVNDQWNVDLGYQWDSDENVSRLAEARVLYRADDYRLLNLGYRFRRDSIEEIDVAGAWPLGDRWSAVGRFNYSLEENESLDRFVGLDYSTCCWGVRVVARRYLTSRDGGSDSSVSLQLLLKGFGSSGSPADR
;
A
#
# COMPACT_ATOMS: atom_id res chain seq x y z
N LEU A 1 -17.12 -3.56 19.40
CA LEU A 1 -16.55 -4.71 20.13
C LEU A 1 -15.58 -5.45 19.21
N GLY A 2 -14.42 -5.93 19.74
CA GLY A 2 -13.47 -6.66 18.92
C GLY A 2 -12.61 -7.60 19.76
N ILE A 3 -12.08 -8.62 19.06
CA ILE A 3 -11.16 -9.61 19.63
C ILE A 3 -9.92 -9.62 18.74
N THR A 4 -8.77 -9.47 19.38
CA THR A 4 -7.48 -9.61 18.70
C THR A 4 -6.69 -10.75 19.30
N THR A 5 -6.21 -11.65 18.46
CA THR A 5 -5.35 -12.76 18.84
C THR A 5 -3.98 -12.59 18.20
N ARG A 6 -2.92 -12.83 18.98
CA ARG A 6 -1.54 -12.78 18.52
C ARG A 6 -0.87 -14.12 18.76
N PHE A 7 -0.21 -14.62 17.71
CA PHE A 7 0.55 -15.85 17.79
C PHE A 7 2.04 -15.52 17.77
N ILE A 8 2.73 -16.02 18.78
CA ILE A 8 4.14 -15.75 19.03
C ILE A 8 4.92 -17.06 18.87
N ARG A 9 6.04 -17.01 18.14
CA ARG A 9 6.96 -18.14 18.06
C ARG A 9 7.62 -18.37 19.42
N SER A 10 7.53 -19.57 19.92
CA SER A 10 8.16 -19.94 21.19
C SER A 10 9.69 -19.95 21.14
N LYS A 11 10.28 -19.94 19.96
CA LYS A 11 11.74 -20.04 19.73
C LYS A 11 12.47 -18.72 19.97
N ASP A 12 11.88 -17.61 19.58
CA ASP A 12 12.51 -16.28 19.55
C ASP A 12 11.60 -15.15 20.06
N GLY A 13 10.36 -15.49 20.45
CA GLY A 13 9.38 -14.50 20.90
C GLY A 13 8.82 -13.60 19.78
N SER A 14 9.13 -13.87 18.53
CA SER A 14 8.62 -13.07 17.40
C SER A 14 7.15 -13.34 17.14
N GLN A 15 6.38 -12.27 16.90
CA GLN A 15 4.99 -12.37 16.48
C GLN A 15 4.94 -12.71 14.99
N PHE A 16 4.32 -13.83 14.63
CA PHE A 16 4.21 -14.24 13.23
C PHE A 16 2.80 -14.12 12.66
N LEU A 17 1.77 -14.04 13.51
CA LEU A 17 0.39 -13.89 13.09
C LEU A 17 -0.38 -13.00 14.06
N THR A 18 -1.16 -12.08 13.52
CA THR A 18 -2.18 -11.32 14.24
C THR A 18 -3.50 -11.48 13.52
N ALA A 19 -4.53 -11.80 14.23
CA ALA A 19 -5.89 -11.84 13.70
C ALA A 19 -6.79 -10.99 14.57
N THR A 20 -7.52 -10.09 13.96
CA THR A 20 -8.52 -9.23 14.60
C THR A 20 -9.86 -9.45 13.93
N ILE A 21 -10.89 -9.61 14.70
CA ILE A 21 -12.28 -9.53 14.25
C ILE A 21 -13.03 -8.58 15.18
N GLY A 22 -13.86 -7.74 14.60
CA GLY A 22 -14.58 -6.73 15.36
C GLY A 22 -15.83 -6.26 14.67
N GLU A 23 -16.65 -5.61 15.44
CA GLU A 23 -17.86 -4.91 15.06
C GLU A 23 -17.86 -3.56 15.78
N THR A 24 -18.16 -2.49 15.07
CA THR A 24 -18.34 -1.16 15.67
C THR A 24 -19.83 -0.95 15.87
N GLN A 25 -20.30 -0.76 17.06
CA GLN A 25 -21.68 -0.48 17.37
C GLN A 25 -21.82 1.00 17.68
N TYR A 26 -22.72 1.68 16.97
CA TYR A 26 -23.03 3.07 17.21
C TYR A 26 -24.26 3.15 18.11
N PHE A 27 -24.16 3.94 19.19
CA PHE A 27 -25.22 4.12 20.18
C PHE A 27 -26.04 5.40 19.94
N SER A 28 -25.74 6.11 18.86
CA SER A 28 -26.46 7.32 18.44
C SER A 28 -26.47 7.45 16.92
N SER A 29 -27.53 8.03 16.39
CA SER A 29 -27.63 8.40 14.97
C SER A 29 -26.43 9.29 14.55
N ARG A 30 -25.92 9.05 13.37
CA ARG A 30 -24.86 9.86 12.77
C ARG A 30 -25.47 10.97 11.92
N ASP A 31 -25.54 12.18 12.49
CA ASP A 31 -25.98 13.38 11.76
C ASP A 31 -24.84 14.01 10.93
N VAL A 32 -23.57 13.64 11.23
CA VAL A 32 -22.39 14.12 10.51
C VAL A 32 -21.81 12.97 9.70
N VAL A 33 -21.96 13.04 8.40
CA VAL A 33 -21.45 12.05 7.42
C VAL A 33 -20.48 12.72 6.47
N LEU A 34 -19.62 11.93 5.82
CA LEU A 34 -18.73 12.43 4.78
C LEU A 34 -19.53 12.83 3.54
N PRO A 35 -19.03 13.77 2.71
CA PRO A 35 -19.69 14.14 1.47
C PRO A 35 -19.94 12.91 0.59
N GLY A 36 -21.22 12.61 0.30
CA GLY A 36 -21.64 11.45 -0.49
C GLY A 36 -22.17 10.26 0.32
N GLU A 37 -22.12 10.30 1.65
CA GLU A 37 -22.75 9.31 2.52
C GLU A 37 -24.15 9.79 2.96
N LEU A 38 -25.11 8.86 3.05
CA LEU A 38 -26.41 9.13 3.63
C LEU A 38 -26.35 8.97 5.15
N PRO A 39 -27.07 9.80 5.92
CA PRO A 39 -27.21 9.58 7.36
C PRO A 39 -27.80 8.18 7.61
N SER A 40 -27.18 7.40 8.47
CA SER A 40 -27.66 6.08 8.87
C SER A 40 -28.17 6.12 10.31
N ASP A 41 -29.38 5.68 10.49
CA ASP A 41 -30.02 5.54 11.81
C ASP A 41 -29.73 4.16 12.44
N ASP A 42 -29.02 3.28 11.75
CA ASP A 42 -28.79 1.91 12.18
C ASP A 42 -27.67 1.85 13.21
N GLY A 43 -27.97 1.24 14.36
CA GLY A 43 -27.06 1.11 15.49
C GLY A 43 -25.99 0.03 15.31
N ALA A 44 -26.09 -0.82 14.29
CA ALA A 44 -25.10 -1.82 13.96
C ALA A 44 -24.10 -1.29 12.92
N SER A 45 -22.84 -1.69 13.01
CA SER A 45 -21.83 -1.38 12.03
C SER A 45 -21.36 -2.64 11.35
N ASP A 46 -20.56 -2.42 10.36
CA ASP A 46 -19.90 -3.45 9.60
C ASP A 46 -19.03 -4.36 10.47
N TYR A 47 -18.97 -5.62 10.10
CA TYR A 47 -17.97 -6.54 10.59
C TYR A 47 -16.62 -6.26 9.95
N VAL A 48 -15.59 -6.16 10.76
CA VAL A 48 -14.22 -5.93 10.32
C VAL A 48 -13.37 -7.13 10.68
N ALA A 49 -12.61 -7.64 9.72
CA ALA A 49 -11.63 -8.69 9.92
C ALA A 49 -10.27 -8.25 9.39
N GLU A 50 -9.22 -8.43 10.17
CA GLU A 50 -7.85 -8.12 9.80
C GLU A 50 -6.94 -9.30 10.09
N LEU A 51 -6.02 -9.59 9.19
CA LEU A 51 -5.01 -10.61 9.33
C LEU A 51 -3.65 -10.05 8.93
N GLY A 52 -2.71 -10.04 9.86
CA GLY A 52 -1.31 -9.70 9.60
C GLY A 52 -0.42 -10.92 9.85
N MET A 53 0.37 -11.29 8.87
CA MET A 53 1.21 -12.47 8.92
C MET A 53 2.63 -12.19 8.47
N ASN A 54 3.60 -12.49 9.35
CA ASN A 54 5.02 -12.58 9.03
C ASN A 54 5.37 -14.04 8.76
N VAL A 55 5.30 -14.46 7.50
CA VAL A 55 5.56 -15.86 7.10
C VAL A 55 7.00 -16.25 7.47
N ASN A 56 7.92 -15.34 7.21
CA ASN A 56 9.32 -15.37 7.62
C ASN A 56 9.89 -13.94 7.61
N ASP A 57 11.19 -13.78 7.78
CA ASP A 57 11.86 -12.47 7.82
C ASP A 57 11.78 -11.69 6.50
N GLN A 58 11.38 -12.35 5.41
CA GLN A 58 11.33 -11.77 4.07
C GLN A 58 9.90 -11.48 3.59
N TRP A 59 8.90 -12.20 4.10
CA TRP A 59 7.54 -12.12 3.62
C TRP A 59 6.58 -11.64 4.71
N ASN A 60 5.89 -10.55 4.41
CA ASN A 60 4.80 -10.01 5.21
C ASN A 60 3.53 -9.99 4.35
N VAL A 61 2.42 -10.39 4.93
CA VAL A 61 1.10 -10.40 4.31
C VAL A 61 0.12 -9.72 5.25
N ASP A 62 -0.59 -8.71 4.75
CA ASP A 62 -1.65 -8.03 5.46
C ASP A 62 -2.94 -8.15 4.65
N LEU A 63 -4.01 -8.57 5.31
CA LEU A 63 -5.35 -8.66 4.73
C LEU A 63 -6.32 -7.88 5.61
N GLY A 64 -7.21 -7.12 5.00
CA GLY A 64 -8.30 -6.41 5.65
C GLY A 64 -9.60 -6.66 4.90
N TYR A 65 -10.69 -6.84 5.62
CA TYR A 65 -12.00 -7.05 5.05
C TYR A 65 -13.06 -6.39 5.93
N GLN A 66 -14.00 -5.70 5.31
CA GLN A 66 -15.14 -5.07 5.96
C GLN A 66 -16.41 -5.46 5.23
N TRP A 67 -17.38 -5.95 5.98
CA TRP A 67 -18.63 -6.44 5.46
C TRP A 67 -19.81 -5.82 6.21
N ASP A 68 -20.72 -5.24 5.46
CA ASP A 68 -21.96 -4.71 5.93
C ASP A 68 -23.00 -5.82 6.03
N SER A 69 -23.46 -6.10 7.25
CA SER A 69 -24.42 -7.16 7.52
C SER A 69 -25.84 -6.80 7.12
N ASP A 70 -26.18 -5.50 7.12
CA ASP A 70 -27.53 -5.02 6.87
C ASP A 70 -27.84 -5.02 5.38
N GLU A 71 -26.91 -4.52 4.59
CA GLU A 71 -27.00 -4.53 3.12
C GLU A 71 -26.49 -5.84 2.49
N ASN A 72 -25.83 -6.71 3.29
CA ASN A 72 -25.21 -7.94 2.85
C ASN A 72 -24.19 -7.75 1.71
N VAL A 73 -23.32 -6.76 1.88
CA VAL A 73 -22.35 -6.35 0.86
C VAL A 73 -20.94 -6.15 1.44
N SER A 74 -19.93 -6.40 0.62
CA SER A 74 -18.55 -6.04 0.95
C SER A 74 -18.36 -4.54 0.79
N ARG A 75 -17.88 -3.87 1.83
CA ARG A 75 -17.58 -2.43 1.83
C ARG A 75 -16.11 -2.17 1.50
N LEU A 76 -15.22 -2.97 2.06
CA LEU A 76 -13.78 -2.82 1.88
C LEU A 76 -13.10 -4.19 1.82
N ALA A 77 -12.15 -4.35 0.92
CA ALA A 77 -11.20 -5.45 0.91
C ALA A 77 -9.82 -4.92 0.58
N GLU A 78 -8.84 -5.28 1.40
CA GLU A 78 -7.44 -4.93 1.18
C GLU A 78 -6.57 -6.18 1.29
N ALA A 79 -5.61 -6.29 0.39
CA ALA A 79 -4.57 -7.30 0.46
C ALA A 79 -3.23 -6.66 0.13
N ARG A 80 -2.24 -6.89 0.97
CA ARG A 80 -0.87 -6.45 0.74
C ARG A 80 0.10 -7.58 0.97
N VAL A 81 1.01 -7.76 0.04
CA VAL A 81 2.11 -8.71 0.15
C VAL A 81 3.41 -7.94 -0.04
N LEU A 82 4.25 -7.97 0.96
CA LEU A 82 5.57 -7.38 0.94
C LEU A 82 6.62 -8.50 0.96
N TYR A 83 7.47 -8.52 -0.05
CA TYR A 83 8.68 -9.33 -0.08
C TYR A 83 9.91 -8.44 0.07
N ARG A 84 10.76 -8.75 1.04
CA ARG A 84 12.03 -8.07 1.28
C ARG A 84 13.12 -9.10 1.50
N ALA A 85 13.91 -9.37 0.47
CA ALA A 85 15.03 -10.31 0.60
C ALA A 85 16.21 -9.68 1.37
N ASP A 86 16.45 -8.38 1.15
CA ASP A 86 17.48 -7.57 1.78
C ASP A 86 17.10 -6.07 1.66
N ASP A 87 18.01 -5.16 2.00
CA ASP A 87 17.77 -3.71 1.92
C ASP A 87 17.60 -3.19 0.49
N TYR A 88 17.96 -3.98 -0.52
CA TYR A 88 17.96 -3.59 -1.93
C TYR A 88 16.94 -4.33 -2.78
N ARG A 89 16.40 -5.45 -2.29
CA ARG A 89 15.44 -6.30 -3.01
C ARG A 89 14.10 -6.25 -2.33
N LEU A 90 13.23 -5.47 -2.92
CA LEU A 90 11.90 -5.21 -2.41
C LEU A 90 10.87 -5.45 -3.51
N LEU A 91 9.79 -6.14 -3.18
CA LEU A 91 8.60 -6.24 -4.01
C LEU A 91 7.37 -6.02 -3.13
N ASN A 92 6.49 -5.11 -3.53
CA ASN A 92 5.22 -4.84 -2.88
C ASN A 92 4.10 -5.07 -3.88
N LEU A 93 3.13 -5.87 -3.49
CA LEU A 93 1.89 -6.12 -4.22
C LEU A 93 0.74 -5.67 -3.34
N GLY A 94 -0.15 -4.85 -3.87
CA GLY A 94 -1.33 -4.35 -3.18
C GLY A 94 -2.57 -4.53 -4.02
N TYR A 95 -3.66 -4.88 -3.38
CA TYR A 95 -5.02 -4.81 -3.91
C TYR A 95 -5.86 -4.04 -2.91
N ARG A 96 -6.65 -3.11 -3.41
CA ARG A 96 -7.60 -2.33 -2.60
C ARG A 96 -8.93 -2.26 -3.32
N PHE A 97 -9.96 -2.62 -2.60
CA PHE A 97 -11.34 -2.48 -3.00
C PHE A 97 -12.08 -1.65 -1.96
N ARG A 98 -12.81 -0.66 -2.41
CA ARG A 98 -13.82 0.08 -1.62
C ARG A 98 -15.04 0.24 -2.50
N ARG A 99 -16.16 -0.22 -2.03
CA ARG A 99 -17.43 -0.19 -2.76
C ARG A 99 -17.73 1.20 -3.28
N ASP A 100 -18.17 1.29 -4.54
CA ASP A 100 -18.58 2.51 -5.25
C ASP A 100 -17.52 3.63 -5.30
N SER A 101 -16.26 3.29 -5.11
CA SER A 101 -15.21 4.31 -5.02
C SER A 101 -13.86 3.89 -5.58
N ILE A 102 -13.37 2.71 -5.27
CA ILE A 102 -11.99 2.31 -5.58
C ILE A 102 -11.93 0.81 -5.83
N GLU A 103 -11.32 0.42 -6.94
CA GLU A 103 -10.80 -0.92 -7.15
C GLU A 103 -9.45 -0.83 -7.87
N GLU A 104 -8.36 -1.09 -7.15
CA GLU A 104 -7.00 -0.83 -7.60
C GLU A 104 -6.05 -1.98 -7.32
N ILE A 105 -5.10 -2.16 -8.25
CA ILE A 105 -3.91 -2.99 -8.05
C ILE A 105 -2.68 -2.10 -8.06
N ASP A 106 -1.81 -2.28 -7.06
CA ASP A 106 -0.53 -1.59 -6.95
C ASP A 106 0.61 -2.62 -6.92
N VAL A 107 1.57 -2.46 -7.82
CA VAL A 107 2.78 -3.27 -7.88
C VAL A 107 3.97 -2.33 -7.84
N ALA A 108 4.83 -2.47 -6.84
CA ALA A 108 6.04 -1.66 -6.73
C ALA A 108 7.24 -2.53 -6.37
N GLY A 109 8.41 -2.15 -6.83
CA GLY A 109 9.61 -2.91 -6.51
C GLY A 109 10.91 -2.16 -6.75
N ALA A 110 11.94 -2.65 -6.08
CA ALA A 110 13.32 -2.28 -6.29
C ALA A 110 14.17 -3.54 -6.38
N TRP A 111 15.04 -3.60 -7.37
CA TRP A 111 15.86 -4.78 -7.59
C TRP A 111 17.27 -4.43 -8.11
N PRO A 112 18.33 -4.94 -7.50
CA PRO A 112 19.68 -4.75 -8.00
C PRO A 112 19.89 -5.57 -9.29
N LEU A 113 20.41 -4.92 -10.32
CA LEU A 113 20.77 -5.53 -11.60
C LEU A 113 22.26 -5.90 -11.66
N GLY A 114 23.02 -5.57 -10.61
CA GLY A 114 24.45 -5.81 -10.45
C GLY A 114 25.01 -4.96 -9.30
N ASP A 115 26.32 -4.87 -9.21
CA ASP A 115 26.99 -4.21 -8.07
C ASP A 115 26.73 -2.70 -7.98
N ARG A 116 26.40 -2.05 -9.08
CA ARG A 116 26.23 -0.59 -9.18
C ARG A 116 24.91 -0.16 -9.75
N TRP A 117 24.14 -1.07 -10.31
CA TRP A 117 22.88 -0.78 -10.96
C TRP A 117 21.72 -1.36 -10.17
N SER A 118 20.67 -0.58 -10.04
CA SER A 118 19.38 -1.08 -9.56
C SER A 118 18.23 -0.53 -10.40
N ALA A 119 17.17 -1.32 -10.52
CA ALA A 119 15.92 -0.91 -11.13
C ALA A 119 14.90 -0.65 -10.02
N VAL A 120 14.08 0.38 -10.23
CA VAL A 120 12.92 0.69 -9.41
C VAL A 120 11.71 0.87 -10.30
N GLY A 121 10.54 0.51 -9.82
CA GLY A 121 9.33 0.70 -10.60
C GLY A 121 8.09 0.62 -9.75
N ARG A 122 7.03 1.24 -10.25
CA ARG A 122 5.68 1.14 -9.71
C ARG A 122 4.67 1.14 -10.84
N PHE A 123 3.62 0.39 -10.67
CA PHE A 123 2.46 0.33 -11.54
C PHE A 123 1.20 0.32 -10.68
N ASN A 124 0.39 1.36 -10.78
CA ASN A 124 -0.92 1.47 -10.14
C ASN A 124 -1.99 1.51 -11.22
N TYR A 125 -2.96 0.62 -11.12
CA TYR A 125 -4.01 0.42 -12.10
C TYR A 125 -5.39 0.40 -11.42
N SER A 126 -6.32 1.22 -11.92
CA SER A 126 -7.72 1.16 -11.55
C SER A 126 -8.43 0.08 -12.38
N LEU A 127 -9.01 -0.89 -11.68
CA LEU A 127 -9.86 -1.91 -12.29
C LEU A 127 -11.27 -1.36 -12.58
N GLU A 128 -11.72 -0.39 -11.78
CA GLU A 128 -13.02 0.25 -11.94
C GLU A 128 -13.05 1.12 -13.21
N GLU A 129 -12.03 1.95 -13.39
CA GLU A 129 -11.91 2.86 -14.54
C GLU A 129 -11.22 2.20 -15.75
N ASN A 130 -10.66 1.00 -15.60
CA ASN A 130 -9.84 0.30 -16.60
C ASN A 130 -8.66 1.14 -17.11
N GLU A 131 -8.00 1.84 -16.20
CA GLU A 131 -7.00 2.83 -16.54
C GLU A 131 -5.78 2.77 -15.61
N SER A 132 -4.60 3.07 -16.17
CA SER A 132 -3.37 3.19 -15.37
C SER A 132 -3.31 4.57 -14.70
N LEU A 133 -3.39 4.60 -13.38
CA LEU A 133 -3.37 5.83 -12.58
C LEU A 133 -1.97 6.43 -12.49
N ASP A 134 -0.98 5.59 -12.22
CA ASP A 134 0.42 5.99 -12.09
C ASP A 134 1.33 4.83 -12.48
N ARG A 135 2.34 5.11 -13.26
CA ARG A 135 3.40 4.15 -13.57
C ARG A 135 4.72 4.85 -13.71
N PHE A 136 5.73 4.29 -13.11
CA PHE A 136 7.10 4.74 -13.35
C PHE A 136 8.07 3.57 -13.40
N VAL A 137 9.16 3.81 -14.10
CA VAL A 137 10.33 2.95 -14.12
C VAL A 137 11.56 3.82 -14.00
N GLY A 138 12.50 3.40 -13.17
CA GLY A 138 13.75 4.11 -12.93
C GLY A 138 14.94 3.16 -12.93
N LEU A 139 16.08 3.72 -13.31
CA LEU A 139 17.38 3.08 -13.20
C LEU A 139 18.28 3.94 -12.33
N ASP A 140 18.87 3.32 -11.35
CA ASP A 140 19.82 3.92 -10.42
C ASP A 140 21.21 3.36 -10.71
N TYR A 141 22.16 4.25 -10.93
CA TYR A 141 23.58 3.94 -10.92
C TYR A 141 24.24 4.54 -9.69
N SER A 142 24.96 3.74 -8.93
CA SER A 142 25.52 4.16 -7.64
C SER A 142 26.96 3.73 -7.50
N THR A 143 27.82 4.68 -7.12
CA THR A 143 29.21 4.45 -6.74
C THR A 143 29.43 4.79 -5.24
N CYS A 144 30.66 4.70 -4.75
CA CYS A 144 31.01 5.13 -3.39
C CYS A 144 30.65 6.59 -3.10
N CYS A 145 30.79 7.47 -4.08
CA CYS A 145 30.85 8.92 -3.86
C CYS A 145 29.73 9.70 -4.56
N TRP A 146 29.14 9.14 -5.62
CA TRP A 146 28.06 9.76 -6.37
C TRP A 146 27.12 8.71 -6.95
N GLY A 147 25.95 9.14 -7.33
CA GLY A 147 24.95 8.31 -8.03
C GLY A 147 24.12 9.13 -9.00
N VAL A 148 23.54 8.44 -9.96
CA VAL A 148 22.59 9.01 -10.91
C VAL A 148 21.33 8.16 -10.91
N ARG A 149 20.19 8.81 -10.84
CA ARG A 149 18.88 8.19 -11.01
C ARG A 149 18.18 8.80 -12.21
N VAL A 150 17.72 7.95 -13.11
CA VAL A 150 16.85 8.33 -14.24
C VAL A 150 15.49 7.68 -14.00
N VAL A 151 14.42 8.48 -14.03
CA VAL A 151 13.04 7.99 -13.86
C VAL A 151 12.19 8.51 -15.00
N ALA A 152 11.51 7.59 -15.67
CA ALA A 152 10.41 7.88 -16.59
C ALA A 152 9.10 7.58 -15.86
N ARG A 153 8.20 8.56 -15.80
CA ARG A 153 6.90 8.46 -15.12
C ARG A 153 5.78 8.91 -16.03
N ARG A 154 4.65 8.22 -15.95
CA ARG A 154 3.39 8.64 -16.55
C ARG A 154 2.30 8.52 -15.49
N TYR A 155 1.52 9.57 -15.32
CA TYR A 155 0.45 9.64 -14.35
C TYR A 155 -0.79 10.32 -14.92
N LEU A 156 -1.93 9.98 -14.37
CA LEU A 156 -3.20 10.57 -14.74
C LEU A 156 -3.31 11.97 -14.11
N THR A 157 -3.67 12.98 -14.91
CA THR A 157 -3.81 14.37 -14.44
C THR A 157 -5.25 14.79 -14.23
N SER A 158 -6.20 14.11 -14.86
CA SER A 158 -7.62 14.40 -14.73
C SER A 158 -8.45 13.14 -14.91
N ARG A 159 -9.66 13.14 -14.35
CA ARG A 159 -10.64 12.05 -14.50
C ARG A 159 -11.15 11.89 -15.94
N ASP A 160 -10.91 12.87 -16.80
CA ASP A 160 -11.29 12.83 -18.22
C ASP A 160 -10.23 12.13 -19.12
N GLY A 161 -9.31 11.37 -18.53
CA GLY A 161 -8.31 10.58 -19.24
C GLY A 161 -7.07 11.38 -19.69
N GLY A 162 -6.87 12.58 -19.19
CA GLY A 162 -5.64 13.35 -19.40
C GLY A 162 -4.46 12.70 -18.66
N SER A 163 -3.43 12.30 -19.38
CA SER A 163 -2.20 11.76 -18.80
C SER A 163 -1.00 12.61 -19.15
N ASP A 164 -0.11 12.78 -18.19
CA ASP A 164 1.16 13.47 -18.39
C ASP A 164 2.33 12.51 -18.27
N SER A 165 3.41 12.81 -18.95
CA SER A 165 4.62 12.00 -18.98
C SER A 165 5.84 12.86 -18.70
N SER A 166 6.69 12.41 -17.80
CA SER A 166 7.91 13.10 -17.43
C SER A 166 9.11 12.16 -17.41
N VAL A 167 10.27 12.71 -17.70
CA VAL A 167 11.55 12.05 -17.48
C VAL A 167 12.36 12.96 -16.58
N SER A 168 12.82 12.43 -15.47
CA SER A 168 13.66 13.13 -14.51
C SER A 168 15.02 12.49 -14.37
N LEU A 169 16.03 13.32 -14.19
CA LEU A 169 17.40 12.92 -13.90
C LEU A 169 17.80 13.56 -12.57
N GLN A 170 18.26 12.74 -11.65
CA GLN A 170 18.72 13.14 -10.33
C GLN A 170 20.18 12.77 -10.15
N LEU A 171 20.99 13.72 -9.70
CA LEU A 171 22.37 13.49 -9.29
C LEU A 171 22.43 13.45 -7.76
N LEU A 172 22.98 12.36 -7.22
CA LEU A 172 23.18 12.15 -5.79
C LEU A 172 24.67 12.25 -5.48
N LEU A 173 25.05 13.19 -4.64
CA LEU A 173 26.41 13.31 -4.13
C LEU A 173 26.46 12.72 -2.72
N LYS A 174 27.22 11.64 -2.54
CA LYS A 174 27.42 10.99 -1.26
C LYS A 174 28.61 11.62 -0.55
N GLY A 175 28.44 12.01 0.74
CA GLY A 175 29.55 12.60 1.52
C GLY A 175 29.42 14.08 1.79
N PHE A 176 28.54 14.81 1.12
CA PHE A 176 28.10 16.13 1.58
C PHE A 176 26.93 15.86 2.52
N GLY A 177 27.13 16.12 3.83
CA GLY A 177 26.16 15.81 4.87
C GLY A 177 24.74 16.17 4.47
N SER A 178 23.85 15.19 4.55
CA SER A 178 22.43 15.40 4.29
C SER A 178 21.84 16.22 5.43
N SER A 179 21.71 17.51 5.25
CA SER A 179 20.83 18.37 6.03
C SER A 179 19.40 18.33 5.47
N GLY A 180 18.98 17.19 4.96
CA GLY A 180 17.64 16.93 4.47
C GLY A 180 16.92 15.98 5.41
N SER A 181 15.77 16.41 5.91
CA SER A 181 14.84 15.61 6.71
C SER A 181 14.55 14.27 6.01
N PRO A 182 14.53 13.13 6.71
CA PRO A 182 14.12 11.85 6.13
C PRO A 182 12.58 11.79 6.05
N ALA A 183 12.00 12.63 5.22
CA ALA A 183 10.62 12.51 4.82
C ALA A 183 10.61 11.81 3.45
N ASP A 184 10.05 10.62 3.42
CA ASP A 184 9.80 9.72 2.28
C ASP A 184 10.76 8.51 2.20
N ARG A 185 10.52 7.60 3.15
CA ARG A 185 10.81 6.18 2.94
C ARG A 185 9.52 5.36 2.96
#